data_b5f9394066947edffb179ecfac09c0ea
#
_entry.id   b5f9394066947edffb179ecfac09c0ea
#
_cell.length_a   1.000
_cell.length_b   1.000
_cell.length_c   1.000
_cell.angle_alpha   90.00
_cell.angle_beta   90.00
_cell.angle_gamma   90.00
#
_symmetry.space_group_name_H-M   'P 1'
#
loop_
_entity.id
_entity.type
_entity.pdbx_description
1 polymer ?
#
loop_
_entity_poly.entity_id
_entity_poly.type
_entity_poly.pdbx_seq_one_letter_code
_entity_poly.pdbx_strand_id
1 'polypeptide(L)'
;EITEVESNLNTASTISIYDQEPIVEETNQDSNKSLPFQAPSAPALQNKLSISRALRPLMRKVASATKTIFDAEATVNRIAEQDIWLPIIKPQPERWLNLELVVEESRSSFIWSETIDELQKLLQNHGAFRTVRVWSLSSADNGNLQLARRRKCSQKSYYQHNYRELIH
;
A
#
# COMPACT_ATOMS: atom_id res chain seq x y z
N GLU A 1 -3.62 69.05 9.10
CA GLU A 1 -3.85 68.46 7.75
C GLU A 1 -3.74 66.94 7.88
N ILE A 2 -4.93 66.36 7.92
CA ILE A 2 -5.14 64.97 8.21
C ILE A 2 -5.39 64.26 6.88
N THR A 3 -4.60 63.29 6.53
CA THR A 3 -4.85 62.45 5.35
C THR A 3 -5.24 61.05 5.83
N GLU A 4 -6.49 60.72 5.56
CA GLU A 4 -7.09 59.40 5.71
C GLU A 4 -6.38 58.35 4.81
N VAL A 5 -6.08 57.18 5.39
CA VAL A 5 -5.71 56.00 4.61
C VAL A 5 -6.84 54.98 4.80
N GLU A 6 -7.59 54.80 3.72
CA GLU A 6 -8.63 53.80 3.61
C GLU A 6 -8.05 52.36 3.63
N SER A 7 -8.54 51.57 4.55
CA SER A 7 -8.26 50.13 4.63
C SER A 7 -9.20 49.38 3.68
N ASN A 8 -8.66 48.81 2.62
CA ASN A 8 -9.37 47.86 1.76
C ASN A 8 -9.55 46.50 2.48
N LEU A 9 -10.76 46.25 2.94
CA LEU A 9 -11.18 44.92 3.35
C LEU A 9 -11.40 44.05 2.11
N ASN A 10 -10.58 43.02 1.98
CA ASN A 10 -10.80 41.94 1.03
C ASN A 10 -12.06 41.15 1.42
N THR A 11 -13.09 41.33 0.63
CA THR A 11 -14.33 40.54 0.69
C THR A 11 -14.04 39.13 0.19
N ALA A 12 -14.01 38.17 1.10
CA ALA A 12 -14.00 36.75 0.75
C ALA A 12 -15.33 36.40 0.06
N SER A 13 -15.28 36.13 -1.23
CA SER A 13 -16.43 35.63 -1.99
C SER A 13 -16.74 34.19 -1.57
N THR A 14 -17.82 34.04 -0.83
CA THR A 14 -18.42 32.73 -0.52
C THR A 14 -18.97 32.14 -1.82
N ILE A 15 -18.36 31.09 -2.33
CA ILE A 15 -18.90 30.35 -3.48
C ILE A 15 -20.06 29.50 -2.95
N SER A 16 -21.30 29.90 -3.30
CA SER A 16 -22.51 29.11 -3.07
C SER A 16 -22.54 27.94 -4.04
N ILE A 17 -22.52 26.71 -3.52
CA ILE A 17 -22.50 25.45 -4.29
C ILE A 17 -23.93 25.05 -4.76
N TYR A 18 -24.93 25.84 -4.43
CA TYR A 18 -26.33 25.55 -4.75
C TYR A 18 -27.00 26.70 -5.52
N ASP A 19 -26.59 26.89 -6.78
CA ASP A 19 -27.42 27.56 -7.76
C ASP A 19 -28.22 26.51 -8.51
N GLN A 20 -29.51 26.40 -8.20
CA GLN A 20 -30.46 25.62 -8.95
C GLN A 20 -30.84 26.44 -10.21
N GLU A 21 -30.28 26.06 -11.34
CA GLU A 21 -30.80 26.51 -12.63
C GLU A 21 -32.05 25.69 -13.01
N PRO A 22 -33.04 26.31 -13.71
CA PRO A 22 -34.29 25.65 -14.02
C PRO A 22 -34.14 24.56 -15.07
N ILE A 23 -34.76 23.42 -14.80
CA ILE A 23 -34.84 22.24 -15.65
C ILE A 23 -35.54 22.62 -16.95
N VAL A 24 -34.81 22.67 -18.04
CA VAL A 24 -35.36 22.63 -19.39
C VAL A 24 -35.38 21.19 -19.84
N GLU A 25 -36.56 20.58 -19.89
CA GLU A 25 -36.79 19.29 -20.50
C GLU A 25 -36.56 19.39 -22.01
N GLU A 26 -35.38 18.99 -22.48
CA GLU A 26 -35.19 18.59 -23.87
C GLU A 26 -35.04 17.08 -23.97
N THR A 27 -36.10 16.43 -24.40
CA THR A 27 -36.13 15.05 -24.89
C THR A 27 -35.19 14.91 -26.09
N ASN A 28 -34.00 14.36 -25.87
CA ASN A 28 -33.25 13.76 -26.96
C ASN A 28 -32.61 12.46 -26.43
N GLN A 29 -33.12 11.36 -26.92
CA GLN A 29 -32.55 10.02 -26.84
C GLN A 29 -31.20 10.03 -27.56
N ASP A 30 -30.14 10.32 -26.85
CA ASP A 30 -28.79 9.97 -27.29
C ASP A 30 -28.06 9.26 -26.14
N SER A 31 -27.58 8.07 -26.48
CA SER A 31 -26.87 7.12 -25.66
C SER A 31 -25.89 7.82 -24.71
N ASN A 32 -26.25 7.88 -23.44
CA ASN A 32 -25.46 8.40 -22.34
C ASN A 32 -24.18 7.55 -22.16
N LYS A 33 -23.18 7.79 -22.98
CA LYS A 33 -21.81 7.40 -22.69
C LYS A 33 -21.27 8.35 -21.62
N SER A 34 -21.74 8.19 -20.39
CA SER A 34 -21.12 8.84 -19.26
C SER A 34 -19.67 8.34 -19.18
N LEU A 35 -18.73 9.24 -19.44
CA LEU A 35 -17.31 8.94 -19.23
C LEU A 35 -17.11 8.59 -17.77
N PRO A 36 -16.47 7.44 -17.46
CA PRO A 36 -16.21 7.07 -16.07
C PRO A 36 -15.29 8.11 -15.45
N PHE A 37 -15.84 8.96 -14.59
CA PHE A 37 -15.06 9.91 -13.80
C PHE A 37 -14.40 9.16 -12.66
N GLN A 38 -13.06 9.05 -12.70
CA GLN A 38 -12.29 8.57 -11.58
C GLN A 38 -11.92 9.76 -10.69
N ALA A 39 -12.68 9.94 -9.61
CA ALA A 39 -12.26 10.88 -8.57
C ALA A 39 -10.95 10.38 -7.93
N PRO A 40 -9.94 11.26 -7.73
CA PRO A 40 -8.74 10.89 -7.02
C PRO A 40 -9.10 10.52 -5.58
N SER A 41 -8.88 9.24 -5.21
CA SER A 41 -9.11 8.79 -3.84
C SER A 41 -7.95 9.23 -2.95
N ALA A 42 -8.27 9.71 -1.74
CA ALA A 42 -7.27 9.98 -0.73
C ALA A 42 -6.57 8.67 -0.30
N PRO A 43 -5.27 8.70 0.02
CA PRO A 43 -4.58 7.50 0.47
C PRO A 43 -5.17 6.99 1.78
N ALA A 44 -5.56 5.72 1.83
CA ALA A 44 -6.15 5.10 3.01
C ALA A 44 -5.14 4.97 4.17
N LEU A 45 -3.86 4.77 3.85
CA LEU A 45 -2.78 4.74 4.84
C LEU A 45 -2.14 6.12 4.96
N GLN A 46 -2.42 6.80 6.08
CA GLN A 46 -1.79 8.05 6.42
C GLN A 46 -0.34 7.85 6.91
N ASN A 47 0.48 8.90 6.84
CA ASN A 47 1.84 8.91 7.39
C ASN A 47 2.80 7.82 6.87
N LYS A 48 2.66 7.37 5.62
CA LYS A 48 3.53 6.35 4.98
C LYS A 48 5.02 6.61 5.17
N LEU A 49 5.43 7.89 5.09
CA LEU A 49 6.82 8.31 5.24
C LEU A 49 7.33 8.10 6.67
N SER A 50 6.51 8.41 7.67
CA SER A 50 6.85 8.20 9.08
C SER A 50 7.02 6.72 9.39
N ILE A 51 6.09 5.89 8.92
CA ILE A 51 6.17 4.43 9.06
C ILE A 51 7.44 3.89 8.39
N SER A 52 7.73 4.31 7.16
CA SER A 52 8.95 3.90 6.46
C SER A 52 10.22 4.29 7.20
N ARG A 53 10.27 5.49 7.80
CA ARG A 53 11.42 5.92 8.60
C ARG A 53 11.57 5.09 9.87
N ALA A 54 10.47 4.78 10.55
CA ALA A 54 10.48 3.94 11.74
C ALA A 54 10.95 2.49 11.47
N LEU A 55 10.69 1.98 10.27
CA LEU A 55 11.11 0.63 9.86
C LEU A 55 12.58 0.56 9.37
N ARG A 56 13.29 1.68 9.19
CA ARG A 56 14.68 1.69 8.74
C ARG A 56 15.64 0.80 9.53
N PRO A 57 15.58 0.73 10.88
CA PRO A 57 16.47 -0.14 11.64
C PRO A 57 16.36 -1.63 11.26
N LEU A 58 15.21 -2.05 10.71
CA LEU A 58 14.97 -3.43 10.29
C LEU A 58 15.62 -3.77 8.93
N MET A 59 16.15 -2.79 8.20
CA MET A 59 16.80 -2.99 6.89
C MET A 59 18.19 -3.65 6.99
N ARG A 60 18.63 -4.02 8.18
CA ARG A 60 19.92 -4.70 8.40
C ARG A 60 19.98 -5.97 7.54
N LYS A 61 21.14 -6.17 6.91
CA LYS A 61 21.48 -7.39 6.19
C LYS A 61 22.35 -8.28 7.06
N VAL A 62 22.17 -9.58 6.93
CA VAL A 62 22.99 -10.61 7.59
C VAL A 62 23.61 -11.53 6.54
N ALA A 63 24.69 -12.20 6.90
CA ALA A 63 25.30 -13.18 6.03
C ALA A 63 24.33 -14.37 5.83
N SER A 64 24.08 -14.74 4.57
CA SER A 64 23.24 -15.89 4.25
C SER A 64 23.92 -17.19 4.68
N ALA A 65 23.15 -18.10 5.27
CA ALA A 65 23.65 -19.43 5.61
C ALA A 65 23.73 -20.37 4.38
N THR A 66 22.99 -20.05 3.32
CA THR A 66 22.81 -20.95 2.17
C THR A 66 23.29 -20.38 0.83
N LYS A 67 23.37 -19.04 0.73
CA LYS A 67 23.74 -18.37 -0.52
C LYS A 67 25.12 -17.75 -0.40
N THR A 68 25.94 -17.99 -1.42
CA THR A 68 27.27 -17.41 -1.54
C THR A 68 27.38 -16.57 -2.80
N ILE A 69 28.30 -15.60 -2.77
CA ILE A 69 28.66 -14.79 -3.94
C ILE A 69 30.18 -14.82 -4.12
N PHE A 70 30.64 -14.61 -5.33
CA PHE A 70 32.04 -14.47 -5.65
C PHE A 70 32.63 -13.20 -5.01
N ASP A 71 33.78 -13.32 -4.37
CA ASP A 71 34.56 -12.21 -3.84
C ASP A 71 35.72 -11.89 -4.77
N ALA A 72 35.50 -10.91 -5.65
CA ALA A 72 36.50 -10.53 -6.65
C ALA A 72 37.75 -9.93 -6.00
N GLU A 73 37.56 -9.07 -4.98
CA GLU A 73 38.66 -8.41 -4.31
C GLU A 73 39.58 -9.40 -3.56
N ALA A 74 38.98 -10.27 -2.77
CA ALA A 74 39.73 -11.31 -2.05
C ALA A 74 40.41 -12.31 -3.01
N THR A 75 39.77 -12.60 -4.15
CA THR A 75 40.36 -13.48 -5.19
C THR A 75 41.56 -12.83 -5.86
N VAL A 76 41.45 -11.56 -6.26
CA VAL A 76 42.56 -10.83 -6.88
C VAL A 76 43.74 -10.69 -5.90
N ASN A 77 43.47 -10.36 -4.64
CA ASN A 77 44.54 -10.29 -3.63
C ASN A 77 45.26 -11.63 -3.44
N ARG A 78 44.50 -12.74 -3.40
CA ARG A 78 45.07 -14.07 -3.30
C ARG A 78 45.96 -14.41 -4.51
N ILE A 79 45.51 -14.08 -5.73
CA ILE A 79 46.31 -14.28 -6.94
C ILE A 79 47.61 -13.48 -6.86
N ALA A 80 47.53 -12.22 -6.44
CA ALA A 80 48.70 -11.34 -6.34
C ALA A 80 49.70 -11.78 -5.27
N GLU A 81 49.24 -12.33 -4.13
CA GLU A 81 50.11 -12.74 -3.04
C GLU A 81 50.66 -14.16 -3.17
N GLN A 82 49.87 -15.07 -3.73
CA GLN A 82 50.16 -16.51 -3.70
C GLN A 82 50.26 -17.16 -5.07
N ASP A 83 49.98 -16.43 -6.17
CA ASP A 83 49.85 -16.93 -7.52
C ASP A 83 48.87 -18.12 -7.67
N ILE A 84 47.85 -18.14 -6.80
CA ILE A 84 46.82 -19.20 -6.78
C ILE A 84 45.53 -18.70 -7.44
N TRP A 85 45.17 -19.29 -8.55
CA TRP A 85 43.98 -19.01 -9.34
C TRP A 85 42.74 -19.75 -8.81
N LEU A 86 42.40 -19.55 -7.54
CA LEU A 86 41.25 -20.17 -6.94
C LEU A 86 40.24 -19.10 -6.50
N PRO A 87 39.01 -19.15 -7.01
CA PRO A 87 37.99 -18.17 -6.64
C PRO A 87 37.61 -18.25 -5.15
N ILE A 88 37.59 -17.09 -4.49
CA ILE A 88 37.11 -16.96 -3.12
C ILE A 88 35.62 -16.61 -3.15
N ILE A 89 34.85 -17.35 -2.37
CA ILE A 89 33.41 -17.13 -2.18
C ILE A 89 33.13 -16.62 -0.78
N LYS A 90 32.17 -15.69 -0.66
CA LYS A 90 31.72 -15.18 0.63
C LYS A 90 30.20 -15.32 0.78
N PRO A 91 29.68 -15.38 2.00
CA PRO A 91 28.23 -15.41 2.21
C PRO A 91 27.55 -14.18 1.60
N GLN A 92 26.45 -14.41 0.87
CA GLN A 92 25.65 -13.31 0.29
C GLN A 92 24.95 -12.55 1.40
N PRO A 93 25.04 -11.20 1.43
CA PRO A 93 24.26 -10.41 2.38
C PRO A 93 22.78 -10.47 1.99
N GLU A 94 21.94 -10.94 2.89
CA GLU A 94 20.49 -11.04 2.69
C GLU A 94 19.70 -10.37 3.82
N ARG A 95 18.43 -10.04 3.52
CA ARG A 95 17.50 -9.54 4.54
C ARG A 95 17.19 -10.65 5.52
N TRP A 96 17.16 -10.35 6.81
CA TRP A 96 17.06 -11.36 7.86
C TRP A 96 15.62 -11.63 8.31
N LEU A 97 14.69 -10.69 8.07
CA LEU A 97 13.32 -10.78 8.54
C LEU A 97 12.36 -11.27 7.47
N ASN A 98 11.48 -12.17 7.84
CA ASN A 98 10.24 -12.50 7.15
C ASN A 98 9.07 -11.87 7.93
N LEU A 99 8.09 -11.33 7.23
CA LEU A 99 6.90 -10.73 7.83
C LEU A 99 5.67 -11.54 7.45
N GLU A 100 4.93 -11.94 8.47
CA GLU A 100 3.61 -12.58 8.32
C GLU A 100 2.57 -11.63 8.92
N LEU A 101 1.73 -11.02 8.08
CA LEU A 101 0.64 -10.13 8.49
C LEU A 101 -0.64 -10.96 8.58
N VAL A 102 -1.21 -11.06 9.77
CA VAL A 102 -2.48 -11.76 9.98
C VAL A 102 -3.59 -10.74 10.10
N VAL A 103 -4.64 -10.90 9.31
CA VAL A 103 -5.81 -10.03 9.28
C VAL A 103 -7.03 -10.86 9.63
N GLU A 104 -7.75 -10.45 10.66
CA GLU A 104 -9.01 -11.07 11.02
C GLU A 104 -10.09 -10.72 9.99
N GLU A 105 -10.80 -11.73 9.48
CA GLU A 105 -11.96 -11.57 8.60
C GLU A 105 -13.23 -11.42 9.45
N SER A 106 -13.70 -10.18 9.57
CA SER A 106 -14.96 -9.83 10.18
C SER A 106 -15.75 -8.90 9.25
N ARG A 107 -17.04 -8.71 9.50
CA ARG A 107 -17.85 -7.76 8.73
C ARG A 107 -17.29 -6.33 8.77
N SER A 108 -16.64 -5.96 9.87
CA SER A 108 -15.99 -4.65 10.03
C SER A 108 -14.61 -4.56 9.35
N SER A 109 -13.94 -5.67 9.08
CA SER A 109 -12.60 -5.66 8.46
C SER A 109 -12.61 -5.14 7.01
N PHE A 110 -13.79 -5.15 6.37
CA PHE A 110 -13.96 -4.57 5.04
C PHE A 110 -13.56 -3.09 4.97
N ILE A 111 -13.87 -2.30 6.00
CA ILE A 111 -13.53 -0.86 6.06
C ILE A 111 -12.02 -0.66 5.98
N TRP A 112 -11.24 -1.61 6.51
CA TRP A 112 -9.78 -1.54 6.56
C TRP A 112 -9.07 -2.19 5.37
N SER A 113 -9.82 -2.78 4.44
CA SER A 113 -9.26 -3.55 3.32
C SER A 113 -8.26 -2.72 2.50
N GLU A 114 -8.59 -1.48 2.17
CA GLU A 114 -7.72 -0.58 1.41
C GLU A 114 -6.48 -0.18 2.20
N THR A 115 -6.64 0.13 3.49
CA THR A 115 -5.52 0.44 4.40
C THR A 115 -4.56 -0.74 4.52
N ILE A 116 -5.08 -1.96 4.63
CA ILE A 116 -4.28 -3.19 4.70
C ILE A 116 -3.52 -3.42 3.39
N ASP A 117 -4.17 -3.23 2.25
CA ASP A 117 -3.53 -3.39 0.95
C ASP A 117 -2.42 -2.35 0.72
N GLU A 118 -2.63 -1.11 1.15
CA GLU A 118 -1.60 -0.06 1.10
C GLU A 118 -0.45 -0.35 2.05
N LEU A 119 -0.74 -0.82 3.27
CA LEU A 119 0.27 -1.25 4.24
C LEU A 119 1.09 -2.42 3.69
N GLN A 120 0.44 -3.42 3.10
CA GLN A 120 1.12 -4.53 2.45
C GLN A 120 2.06 -4.06 1.35
N LYS A 121 1.60 -3.17 0.46
CA LYS A 121 2.44 -2.57 -0.59
C LYS A 121 3.64 -1.81 -0.02
N LEU A 122 3.42 -1.03 1.04
CA LEU A 122 4.48 -0.30 1.73
C LEU A 122 5.53 -1.27 2.28
N LEU A 123 5.12 -2.30 3.01
CA LEU A 123 6.02 -3.29 3.61
C LEU A 123 6.80 -4.09 2.56
N GLN A 124 6.17 -4.46 1.45
CA GLN A 124 6.81 -5.16 0.33
C GLN A 124 7.88 -4.30 -0.35
N ASN A 125 7.59 -3.02 -0.54
CA ASN A 125 8.48 -2.08 -1.25
C ASN A 125 9.54 -1.46 -0.36
N HIS A 126 9.35 -1.47 0.97
CA HIS A 126 10.26 -0.85 1.93
C HIS A 126 11.65 -1.46 1.91
N GLY A 127 11.76 -2.74 1.61
CA GLY A 127 13.06 -3.40 1.51
C GLY A 127 13.65 -3.90 2.84
N ALA A 128 12.94 -3.83 3.96
CA ALA A 128 13.38 -4.38 5.23
C ALA A 128 13.19 -5.91 5.31
N PHE A 129 12.18 -6.42 4.65
CA PHE A 129 11.77 -7.80 4.76
C PHE A 129 12.22 -8.63 3.55
N ARG A 130 12.57 -9.91 3.79
CA ARG A 130 12.88 -10.89 2.73
C ARG A 130 11.60 -11.30 2.02
N THR A 131 10.56 -11.62 2.78
CA THR A 131 9.23 -11.98 2.30
C THR A 131 8.17 -11.29 3.16
N VAL A 132 7.08 -10.87 2.53
CA VAL A 132 5.89 -10.35 3.20
C VAL A 132 4.70 -11.19 2.76
N ARG A 133 4.08 -11.90 3.70
CA ARG A 133 2.90 -12.71 3.46
C ARG A 133 1.73 -12.16 4.24
N VAL A 134 0.54 -12.28 3.66
CA VAL A 134 -0.69 -11.85 4.33
C VAL A 134 -1.62 -13.04 4.45
N TRP A 135 -2.14 -13.23 5.66
CA TRP A 135 -3.04 -14.30 6.02
C TRP A 135 -4.37 -13.72 6.47
N SER A 136 -5.44 -14.43 6.15
CA SER A 136 -6.77 -14.16 6.71
C SER A 136 -7.02 -15.14 7.86
N LEU A 137 -7.48 -14.62 8.97
CA LEU A 137 -7.92 -15.38 10.13
C LEU A 137 -9.45 -15.29 10.17
N SER A 138 -10.14 -16.42 10.01
CA SER A 138 -11.59 -16.51 10.16
C SER A 138 -11.94 -17.41 11.34
N SER A 139 -13.00 -17.03 12.05
CA SER A 139 -13.59 -17.87 13.10
C SER A 139 -14.77 -18.62 12.52
N ALA A 140 -14.75 -19.94 12.61
CA ALA A 140 -15.90 -20.76 12.26
C ALA A 140 -16.92 -20.79 13.42
N ASP A 141 -18.18 -21.09 13.11
CA ASP A 141 -19.30 -21.10 14.07
C ASP A 141 -19.07 -22.08 15.26
N ASN A 142 -18.20 -23.05 15.08
CA ASN A 142 -17.80 -24.01 16.11
C ASN A 142 -16.66 -23.51 17.02
N GLY A 143 -16.26 -22.24 16.91
CA GLY A 143 -15.15 -21.64 17.66
C GLY A 143 -13.75 -22.01 17.15
N ASN A 144 -13.65 -22.76 16.07
CA ASN A 144 -12.35 -23.10 15.48
C ASN A 144 -11.83 -21.92 14.64
N LEU A 145 -10.55 -21.60 14.82
CA LEU A 145 -9.86 -20.58 14.03
C LEU A 145 -9.28 -21.22 12.77
N GLN A 146 -9.54 -20.59 11.64
CA GLN A 146 -8.98 -20.99 10.35
C GLN A 146 -8.06 -19.91 9.81
N LEU A 147 -6.85 -20.31 9.41
CA LEU A 147 -5.87 -19.43 8.81
C LEU A 147 -5.74 -19.77 7.33
N ALA A 148 -6.03 -18.83 6.46
CA ALA A 148 -5.94 -18.97 5.01
C ALA A 148 -5.03 -17.91 4.42
N ARG A 149 -4.35 -18.21 3.31
CA ARG A 149 -3.56 -17.20 2.60
C ARG A 149 -4.50 -16.17 1.98
N ARG A 150 -4.38 -14.91 2.38
CA ARG A 150 -5.18 -13.83 1.82
C ARG A 150 -4.89 -13.67 0.33
N ARG A 151 -5.91 -13.89 -0.50
CA ARG A 151 -5.87 -13.54 -1.92
C ARG A 151 -6.23 -12.06 -2.04
N LYS A 152 -5.63 -11.34 -2.98
CA LYS A 152 -6.06 -9.97 -3.27
C LYS A 152 -7.55 -10.00 -3.59
N CYS A 153 -8.35 -9.37 -2.75
CA CYS A 153 -9.76 -9.22 -3.01
C CYS A 153 -9.89 -8.21 -4.16
N SER A 154 -10.33 -8.67 -5.33
CA SER A 154 -10.74 -7.77 -6.39
C SER A 154 -12.02 -7.08 -5.90
N GLN A 155 -11.98 -5.76 -5.77
CA GLN A 155 -13.09 -4.92 -5.31
C GLN A 155 -14.44 -5.25 -5.99
N LYS A 156 -14.41 -5.78 -7.22
CA LYS A 156 -15.60 -6.23 -7.96
C LYS A 156 -16.33 -7.44 -7.37
N SER A 157 -15.63 -8.32 -6.64
CA SER A 157 -16.26 -9.55 -6.12
C SER A 157 -17.08 -9.31 -4.85
N TYR A 158 -16.73 -8.30 -4.04
CA TYR A 158 -17.43 -7.99 -2.80
C TYR A 158 -18.82 -7.36 -3.03
N TYR A 159 -18.94 -6.48 -4.03
CA TYR A 159 -20.23 -5.87 -4.36
C TYR A 159 -21.22 -6.87 -4.93
N GLN A 160 -20.76 -7.90 -5.67
CA GLN A 160 -21.64 -8.92 -6.24
C GLN A 160 -22.16 -9.94 -5.20
N HIS A 161 -21.42 -10.21 -4.14
CA HIS A 161 -21.83 -11.19 -3.13
C HIS A 161 -22.83 -10.59 -2.14
N ASN A 162 -22.63 -9.35 -1.69
CA ASN A 162 -23.54 -8.71 -0.74
C ASN A 162 -24.86 -8.22 -1.35
N TYR A 163 -24.92 -7.95 -2.65
CA TYR A 163 -26.18 -7.59 -3.30
C TYR A 163 -27.12 -8.79 -3.49
N ARG A 164 -26.62 -10.03 -3.46
CA ARG A 164 -27.47 -11.23 -3.55
C ARG A 164 -28.14 -11.59 -2.22
N GLU A 165 -27.56 -11.25 -1.09
CA GLU A 165 -28.15 -11.54 0.23
C GLU A 165 -29.17 -10.48 0.69
N LEU A 166 -29.23 -9.32 0.05
CA LEU A 166 -30.17 -8.23 0.40
C LEU A 166 -31.51 -8.29 -0.36
N ILE A 167 -31.68 -9.25 -1.30
CA ILE A 167 -32.89 -9.38 -2.13
C ILE A 167 -33.71 -10.64 -1.78
N HIS A 168 -33.41 -11.30 -0.67
CA HIS A 168 -34.24 -12.42 -0.17
C HIS A 168 -34.86 -12.11 1.17
#